data_046c9c3d8395a6153e2ffe40147bf1de
#
_entry.id   046c9c3d8395a6153e2ffe40147bf1de
#
_cell.length_a   1.000
_cell.length_b   1.000
_cell.length_c   1.000
_cell.angle_alpha   90.00
_cell.angle_beta   90.00
_cell.angle_gamma   90.00
#
_symmetry.space_group_name_H-M   'P 1'
#
loop_
_entity.id
_entity.type
_entity.pdbx_description
1 polymer ?
#
loop_
_entity_poly.entity_id
_entity_poly.type
_entity_poly.pdbx_seq_one_letter_code
_entity_poly.pdbx_strand_id
1 'polypeptide(L)'
;MNLKYPFDPYLKHHVIIGFGLALWIFLFLFITEPLDISELNTSEKLKYLPFYSLIATVSYLLFLPLQNYIYKQSQNNWLLKHEILFLLSLSVVSVILARSYYLYVVVAGQANPHTLGYMLMSLLLPALAIILPIIIIGRFAFGKYFEKILEDKKIEIKGEGNYESLKLHLNDLIAVQSSDNYIEVFYISGSILKKSLIRNKLSKIETTFSELQRTHRSYIINPYHFQSWKTEKGKHFLLLSHNIEVPISKTYLDTIKSTLNFTTAG
;
A
#
# COMPACT_ATOMS: atom_id res chain seq x y z
N MET A 1 16.42 11.49 8.40
CA MET A 1 15.41 11.51 7.30
C MET A 1 14.39 10.37 7.46
N ASN A 2 13.63 10.41 8.56
CA ASN A 2 12.62 9.36 8.87
C ASN A 2 11.18 9.82 8.56
N LEU A 3 11.04 10.77 7.63
CA LEU A 3 9.73 11.25 7.19
C LEU A 3 8.99 10.12 6.44
N LYS A 4 7.75 9.85 6.85
CA LYS A 4 6.87 8.91 6.17
C LYS A 4 6.50 9.46 4.79
N TYR A 5 6.56 8.62 3.78
CA TYR A 5 6.18 8.98 2.42
C TYR A 5 4.99 8.10 1.98
N PRO A 6 3.99 8.64 1.30
CA PRO A 6 2.84 7.86 0.84
C PRO A 6 3.27 6.74 -0.09
N PHE A 7 2.75 5.54 0.13
CA PHE A 7 3.10 4.35 -0.63
C PHE A 7 1.86 3.68 -1.20
N ASP A 8 1.92 3.32 -2.46
CA ASP A 8 0.87 2.54 -3.11
C ASP A 8 1.40 1.14 -3.46
N PRO A 9 0.82 0.07 -2.92
CA PRO A 9 1.20 -1.30 -3.25
C PRO A 9 0.55 -1.83 -4.53
N TYR A 10 -0.43 -1.13 -5.12
CA TYR A 10 -1.22 -1.64 -6.24
C TYR A 10 -0.49 -1.50 -7.58
N LEU A 11 -0.16 -2.63 -8.18
CA LEU A 11 0.47 -2.70 -9.51
C LEU A 11 -0.32 -1.91 -10.58
N LYS A 12 -1.65 -1.92 -10.50
CA LYS A 12 -2.53 -1.21 -11.45
C LYS A 12 -2.17 0.28 -11.57
N HIS A 13 -1.95 0.96 -10.45
CA HIS A 13 -1.62 2.38 -10.46
C HIS A 13 -0.23 2.64 -11.03
N HIS A 14 0.72 1.77 -10.73
CA HIS A 14 2.06 1.85 -11.31
C HIS A 14 2.07 1.59 -12.82
N VAL A 15 1.21 0.70 -13.32
CA VAL A 15 1.02 0.51 -14.78
C VAL A 15 0.47 1.78 -15.43
N ILE A 16 -0.47 2.48 -14.78
CA ILE A 16 -0.98 3.77 -15.26
C ILE A 16 0.15 4.81 -15.32
N ILE A 17 0.98 4.90 -14.28
CA ILE A 17 2.16 5.79 -14.27
C ILE A 17 3.10 5.41 -15.43
N GLY A 18 3.42 4.12 -15.58
CA GLY A 18 4.29 3.63 -16.66
C GLY A 18 3.77 3.94 -18.05
N PHE A 19 2.48 3.76 -18.27
CA PHE A 19 1.85 4.11 -19.57
C PHE A 19 1.90 5.63 -19.83
N GLY A 20 1.60 6.43 -18.81
CA GLY A 20 1.72 7.90 -18.90
C GLY A 20 3.15 8.34 -19.22
N LEU A 21 4.15 7.69 -18.62
CA LEU A 21 5.57 7.92 -18.90
C LEU A 21 5.92 7.56 -20.35
N ALA A 22 5.47 6.40 -20.84
CA ALA A 22 5.73 5.96 -22.20
C ALA A 22 5.19 6.99 -23.21
N LEU A 23 3.93 7.38 -23.04
CA LEU A 23 3.30 8.36 -23.90
C LEU A 23 4.01 9.73 -23.85
N TRP A 24 4.32 10.20 -22.62
CA TRP A 24 4.99 11.49 -22.44
C TRP A 24 6.39 11.51 -23.06
N ILE A 25 7.22 10.50 -22.80
CA ILE A 25 8.59 10.44 -23.35
C ILE A 25 8.56 10.37 -24.87
N PHE A 26 7.66 9.56 -25.44
CA PHE A 26 7.50 9.48 -26.87
C PHE A 26 7.13 10.84 -27.49
N LEU A 27 6.10 11.49 -26.95
CA LEU A 27 5.66 12.81 -27.43
C LEU A 27 6.75 13.87 -27.24
N PHE A 28 7.43 13.88 -26.09
CA PHE A 28 8.53 14.80 -25.85
C PHE A 28 9.63 14.65 -26.90
N LEU A 29 10.14 13.44 -27.12
CA LEU A 29 11.19 13.20 -28.12
C LEU A 29 10.73 13.50 -29.53
N PHE A 30 9.48 13.19 -29.85
CA PHE A 30 8.93 13.41 -31.20
C PHE A 30 8.72 14.89 -31.51
N ILE A 31 8.30 15.70 -30.53
CA ILE A 31 7.99 17.14 -30.75
C ILE A 31 9.23 18.01 -30.59
N THR A 32 10.10 17.72 -29.58
CA THR A 32 11.27 18.58 -29.31
C THR A 32 12.48 18.22 -30.16
N GLU A 33 12.50 17.04 -30.76
CA GLU A 33 13.56 16.55 -31.66
C GLU A 33 14.98 16.85 -31.15
N PRO A 34 15.33 16.47 -29.91
CA PRO A 34 16.60 16.81 -29.31
C PRO A 34 17.76 16.05 -30.00
N LEU A 35 18.93 16.69 -30.06
CA LEU A 35 20.14 16.18 -30.73
C LEU A 35 19.87 15.86 -32.22
N ASP A 36 20.35 14.72 -32.70
CA ASP A 36 20.25 14.28 -34.09
C ASP A 36 18.87 13.74 -34.50
N ILE A 37 17.89 13.77 -33.57
CA ILE A 37 16.51 13.31 -33.89
C ILE A 37 15.89 14.16 -35.01
N SER A 38 16.27 15.45 -35.12
CA SER A 38 15.83 16.31 -36.20
C SER A 38 16.29 15.83 -37.60
N GLU A 39 17.39 15.08 -37.67
CA GLU A 39 17.92 14.51 -38.91
C GLU A 39 17.18 13.27 -39.38
N LEU A 40 16.45 12.62 -38.46
CA LEU A 40 15.66 11.40 -38.73
C LEU A 40 14.39 11.77 -39.52
N ASN A 41 14.09 10.96 -40.52
CA ASN A 41 12.78 11.05 -41.17
C ASN A 41 11.67 10.50 -40.26
N THR A 42 10.40 10.79 -40.59
CA THR A 42 9.23 10.40 -39.79
C THR A 42 9.17 8.87 -39.59
N SER A 43 9.54 8.06 -40.57
CA SER A 43 9.54 6.60 -40.46
C SER A 43 10.59 6.11 -39.46
N GLU A 44 11.76 6.73 -39.47
CA GLU A 44 12.84 6.42 -38.52
C GLU A 44 12.49 6.85 -37.09
N LYS A 45 11.89 8.06 -36.94
CA LYS A 45 11.36 8.51 -35.63
C LYS A 45 10.37 7.52 -35.05
N LEU A 46 9.41 7.05 -35.84
CA LEU A 46 8.43 6.05 -35.43
C LEU A 46 9.06 4.68 -35.15
N LYS A 47 10.21 4.38 -35.74
CA LYS A 47 10.95 3.13 -35.50
C LYS A 47 11.76 3.19 -34.22
N TYR A 48 12.46 4.28 -33.90
CA TYR A 48 13.42 4.33 -32.79
C TYR A 48 12.86 4.95 -31.50
N LEU A 49 12.02 6.00 -31.57
CA LEU A 49 11.59 6.73 -30.38
C LEU A 49 10.68 5.90 -29.44
N PRO A 50 9.78 5.02 -29.95
CA PRO A 50 8.98 4.20 -29.04
C PRO A 50 9.82 3.30 -28.12
N PHE A 51 10.99 2.85 -28.57
CA PHE A 51 11.85 2.00 -27.75
C PHE A 51 12.48 2.76 -26.58
N TYR A 52 12.80 4.04 -26.72
CA TYR A 52 13.26 4.87 -25.58
C TYR A 52 12.17 4.99 -24.50
N SER A 53 10.92 5.19 -24.93
CA SER A 53 9.80 5.26 -24.01
C SER A 53 9.51 3.90 -23.33
N LEU A 54 9.64 2.79 -24.08
CA LEU A 54 9.53 1.45 -23.54
C LEU A 54 10.65 1.14 -22.53
N ILE A 55 11.90 1.48 -22.81
CA ILE A 55 13.03 1.30 -21.90
C ILE A 55 12.75 1.96 -20.56
N ALA A 56 12.30 3.22 -20.55
CA ALA A 56 12.00 3.93 -19.31
C ALA A 56 10.85 3.28 -18.54
N THR A 57 9.78 2.90 -19.24
CA THR A 57 8.60 2.26 -18.64
C THR A 57 8.91 0.88 -18.08
N VAL A 58 9.60 0.05 -18.87
CA VAL A 58 9.99 -1.31 -18.44
C VAL A 58 10.94 -1.22 -17.25
N SER A 59 11.92 -0.30 -17.28
CA SER A 59 12.81 -0.06 -16.14
C SER A 59 12.02 0.29 -14.88
N TYR A 60 11.05 1.19 -14.98
CA TYR A 60 10.19 1.57 -13.86
C TYR A 60 9.43 0.37 -13.29
N LEU A 61 8.79 -0.43 -14.15
CA LEU A 61 8.00 -1.59 -13.72
C LEU A 61 8.87 -2.70 -13.11
N LEU A 62 10.07 -2.92 -13.65
CA LEU A 62 11.02 -3.91 -13.13
C LEU A 62 11.55 -3.57 -11.72
N PHE A 63 11.51 -2.30 -11.30
CA PHE A 63 11.88 -1.90 -9.95
C PHE A 63 10.78 -2.11 -8.91
N LEU A 64 9.53 -2.37 -9.31
CA LEU A 64 8.41 -2.56 -8.38
C LEU A 64 8.55 -3.78 -7.44
N PRO A 65 9.06 -4.95 -7.87
CA PRO A 65 9.31 -6.05 -6.95
C PRO A 65 10.30 -5.68 -5.83
N LEU A 66 11.36 -4.93 -6.16
CA LEU A 66 12.33 -4.43 -5.19
C LEU A 66 11.66 -3.45 -4.21
N GLN A 67 10.84 -2.53 -4.70
CA GLN A 67 10.05 -1.62 -3.88
C GLN A 67 9.18 -2.38 -2.88
N ASN A 68 8.43 -3.39 -3.34
CA ASN A 68 7.55 -4.18 -2.49
C ASN A 68 8.33 -5.00 -1.44
N TYR A 69 9.51 -5.50 -1.82
CA TYR A 69 10.41 -6.19 -0.90
C TYR A 69 10.89 -5.25 0.22
N ILE A 70 11.38 -4.05 -0.12
CA ILE A 70 11.83 -3.05 0.86
C ILE A 70 10.67 -2.62 1.77
N TYR A 71 9.48 -2.43 1.22
CA TYR A 71 8.29 -2.06 2.00
C TYR A 71 7.94 -3.10 3.06
N LYS A 72 7.93 -4.39 2.69
CA LYS A 72 7.69 -5.49 3.63
C LYS A 72 8.77 -5.58 4.71
N GLN A 73 10.04 -5.46 4.34
CA GLN A 73 11.17 -5.47 5.28
C GLN A 73 11.11 -4.30 6.28
N SER A 74 10.56 -3.17 5.87
CA SER A 74 10.42 -1.95 6.70
C SER A 74 9.14 -1.97 7.55
N GLN A 75 8.58 -3.15 7.85
CA GLN A 75 7.33 -3.29 8.61
C GLN A 75 6.17 -2.44 8.06
N ASN A 76 6.01 -2.46 6.74
CA ASN A 76 5.03 -1.68 6.00
C ASN A 76 5.18 -0.14 6.18
N ASN A 77 6.39 0.33 6.45
CA ASN A 77 6.71 1.75 6.54
C ASN A 77 7.57 2.18 5.35
N TRP A 78 6.99 2.96 4.43
CA TRP A 78 7.74 3.59 3.35
C TRP A 78 8.17 4.98 3.77
N LEU A 79 9.49 5.21 3.78
CA LEU A 79 10.08 6.48 4.19
C LEU A 79 10.60 7.25 2.98
N LEU A 80 10.74 8.57 3.11
CA LEU A 80 11.28 9.43 2.07
C LEU A 80 12.65 8.98 1.56
N LYS A 81 13.51 8.44 2.45
CA LYS A 81 14.81 7.87 2.04
C LYS A 81 14.68 6.69 1.07
N HIS A 82 13.65 5.85 1.24
CA HIS A 82 13.40 4.72 0.34
C HIS A 82 12.93 5.21 -1.04
N GLU A 83 12.09 6.25 -1.06
CA GLU A 83 11.65 6.87 -2.30
C GLU A 83 12.81 7.52 -3.06
N ILE A 84 13.67 8.27 -2.39
CA ILE A 84 14.87 8.88 -3.00
C ILE A 84 15.80 7.80 -3.56
N LEU A 85 16.06 6.73 -2.79
CA LEU A 85 16.91 5.63 -3.25
C LEU A 85 16.30 4.93 -4.48
N PHE A 86 14.98 4.70 -4.46
CA PHE A 86 14.26 4.13 -5.58
C PHE A 86 14.41 4.99 -6.84
N LEU A 87 14.18 6.30 -6.75
CA LEU A 87 14.27 7.21 -7.89
C LEU A 87 15.70 7.36 -8.41
N LEU A 88 16.69 7.42 -7.53
CA LEU A 88 18.10 7.48 -7.93
C LEU A 88 18.54 6.21 -8.66
N SER A 89 18.23 5.03 -8.11
CA SER A 89 18.59 3.76 -8.74
C SER A 89 17.86 3.57 -10.08
N LEU A 90 16.60 3.94 -10.16
CA LEU A 90 15.84 3.94 -11.40
C LEU A 90 16.48 4.86 -12.44
N SER A 91 16.86 6.08 -12.07
CA SER A 91 17.48 7.04 -12.98
C SER A 91 18.81 6.52 -13.54
N VAL A 92 19.67 5.95 -12.68
CA VAL A 92 20.96 5.39 -13.11
C VAL A 92 20.75 4.25 -14.10
N VAL A 93 19.85 3.31 -13.80
CA VAL A 93 19.58 2.17 -14.70
C VAL A 93 18.97 2.64 -16.02
N SER A 94 18.02 3.58 -15.97
CA SER A 94 17.41 4.14 -17.18
C SER A 94 18.44 4.83 -18.09
N VAL A 95 19.39 5.58 -17.50
CA VAL A 95 20.49 6.21 -18.24
C VAL A 95 21.40 5.17 -18.92
N ILE A 96 21.78 4.11 -18.18
CA ILE A 96 22.61 3.03 -18.72
C ILE A 96 21.90 2.34 -19.88
N LEU A 97 20.63 2.01 -19.73
CA LEU A 97 19.86 1.31 -20.77
C LEU A 97 19.62 2.19 -22.01
N ALA A 98 19.28 3.47 -21.80
CA ALA A 98 19.11 4.42 -22.90
C ALA A 98 20.42 4.62 -23.68
N ARG A 99 21.56 4.72 -22.97
CA ARG A 99 22.88 4.81 -23.62
C ARG A 99 23.23 3.54 -24.36
N SER A 100 22.97 2.37 -23.79
CA SER A 100 23.20 1.09 -24.46
C SER A 100 22.37 0.95 -25.71
N TYR A 101 21.09 1.31 -25.66
CA TYR A 101 20.22 1.30 -26.82
C TYR A 101 20.73 2.23 -27.93
N TYR A 102 21.16 3.43 -27.57
CA TYR A 102 21.76 4.36 -28.53
C TYR A 102 22.98 3.77 -29.23
N LEU A 103 23.94 3.22 -28.44
CA LEU A 103 25.19 2.68 -29.00
C LEU A 103 25.00 1.45 -29.87
N TYR A 104 24.17 0.50 -29.43
CA TYR A 104 24.07 -0.81 -30.07
C TYR A 104 22.95 -0.91 -31.11
N VAL A 105 21.94 -0.04 -31.05
CA VAL A 105 20.78 -0.11 -31.94
C VAL A 105 20.69 1.10 -32.87
N VAL A 106 20.82 2.32 -32.33
CA VAL A 106 20.64 3.53 -33.15
C VAL A 106 21.88 3.80 -33.99
N VAL A 107 23.06 3.85 -33.37
CA VAL A 107 24.34 4.08 -34.07
C VAL A 107 24.86 2.80 -34.74
N ALA A 108 24.54 1.62 -34.19
CA ALA A 108 24.81 0.30 -34.78
C ALA A 108 26.24 0.09 -35.26
N GLY A 109 27.23 0.51 -34.45
CA GLY A 109 28.66 0.30 -34.74
C GLY A 109 29.33 1.36 -35.61
N GLN A 110 28.59 2.41 -36.00
CA GLN A 110 29.19 3.59 -36.64
C GLN A 110 29.97 4.44 -35.59
N ALA A 111 30.77 5.37 -36.09
CA ALA A 111 31.47 6.31 -35.20
C ALA A 111 30.46 7.07 -34.32
N ASN A 112 30.64 6.97 -33.01
CA ASN A 112 29.73 7.64 -32.08
C ASN A 112 30.01 9.16 -32.05
N PRO A 113 29.09 10.00 -32.58
CA PRO A 113 29.32 11.44 -32.63
C PRO A 113 29.23 12.10 -31.26
N HIS A 114 28.55 11.45 -30.28
CA HIS A 114 28.27 12.04 -28.98
C HIS A 114 28.97 11.29 -27.85
N THR A 115 29.81 11.98 -27.11
CA THR A 115 30.39 11.45 -25.87
C THR A 115 29.30 11.24 -24.80
N LEU A 116 29.55 10.36 -23.83
CA LEU A 116 28.63 10.15 -22.71
C LEU A 116 28.32 11.46 -21.97
N GLY A 117 29.34 12.29 -21.73
CA GLY A 117 29.18 13.57 -21.03
C GLY A 117 28.28 14.54 -21.80
N TYR A 118 28.44 14.65 -23.12
CA TYR A 118 27.59 15.47 -23.97
C TYR A 118 26.13 14.97 -23.94
N MET A 119 25.91 13.67 -24.15
CA MET A 119 24.57 13.09 -24.14
C MET A 119 23.89 13.22 -22.77
N LEU A 120 24.66 13.07 -21.69
CA LEU A 120 24.16 13.23 -20.32
C LEU A 120 23.66 14.66 -20.08
N MET A 121 24.46 15.67 -20.44
CA MET A 121 24.13 17.09 -20.19
C MET A 121 23.06 17.63 -21.14
N SER A 122 23.13 17.25 -22.42
CA SER A 122 22.26 17.81 -23.46
C SER A 122 20.91 17.12 -23.60
N LEU A 123 20.79 15.84 -23.17
CA LEU A 123 19.57 15.06 -23.33
C LEU A 123 19.09 14.44 -22.02
N LEU A 124 19.92 13.60 -21.38
CA LEU A 124 19.44 12.71 -20.32
C LEU A 124 19.10 13.46 -19.03
N LEU A 125 19.92 14.43 -18.60
CA LEU A 125 19.61 15.25 -17.42
C LEU A 125 18.41 16.17 -17.63
N PRO A 126 18.26 16.91 -18.75
CA PRO A 126 17.02 17.64 -19.03
C PRO A 126 15.78 16.74 -19.08
N ALA A 127 15.88 15.57 -19.72
CA ALA A 127 14.78 14.60 -19.74
C ALA A 127 14.40 14.11 -18.34
N LEU A 128 15.38 13.75 -17.50
CA LEU A 128 15.15 13.36 -16.12
C LEU A 128 14.53 14.48 -15.28
N ALA A 129 14.95 15.73 -15.49
CA ALA A 129 14.37 16.90 -14.80
C ALA A 129 12.87 17.08 -15.08
N ILE A 130 12.38 16.59 -16.20
CA ILE A 130 10.94 16.60 -16.54
C ILE A 130 10.25 15.32 -16.09
N ILE A 131 10.89 14.16 -16.28
CA ILE A 131 10.30 12.84 -16.01
C ILE A 131 10.15 12.59 -14.50
N LEU A 132 11.16 12.94 -13.70
CA LEU A 132 11.14 12.68 -12.26
C LEU A 132 9.99 13.37 -11.52
N PRO A 133 9.68 14.67 -11.75
CA PRO A 133 8.49 15.29 -11.17
C PRO A 133 7.19 14.57 -11.51
N ILE A 134 7.03 14.09 -12.74
CA ILE A 134 5.83 13.35 -13.17
C ILE A 134 5.70 12.04 -12.37
N ILE A 135 6.79 11.28 -12.24
CA ILE A 135 6.82 10.06 -11.43
C ILE A 135 6.51 10.38 -9.97
N ILE A 136 7.15 11.38 -9.40
CA ILE A 136 6.98 11.79 -7.99
C ILE A 136 5.52 12.17 -7.72
N ILE A 137 4.93 13.02 -8.58
CA ILE A 137 3.54 13.44 -8.44
C ILE A 137 2.59 12.25 -8.54
N GLY A 138 2.77 11.40 -9.56
CA GLY A 138 1.93 10.20 -9.74
C GLY A 138 2.02 9.25 -8.55
N ARG A 139 3.21 8.93 -8.09
CA ARG A 139 3.44 8.05 -6.94
C ARG A 139 2.90 8.64 -5.65
N PHE A 140 3.12 9.94 -5.42
CA PHE A 140 2.58 10.66 -4.26
C PHE A 140 1.04 10.67 -4.27
N ALA A 141 0.42 11.00 -5.40
CA ALA A 141 -1.02 11.07 -5.53
C ALA A 141 -1.69 9.70 -5.28
N PHE A 142 -1.19 8.63 -5.92
CA PHE A 142 -1.73 7.29 -5.71
C PHE A 142 -1.44 6.76 -4.30
N GLY A 143 -0.28 7.09 -3.72
CA GLY A 143 0.01 6.76 -2.33
C GLY A 143 -0.95 7.45 -1.36
N LYS A 144 -1.25 8.73 -1.56
CA LYS A 144 -2.27 9.47 -0.78
C LYS A 144 -3.68 8.91 -0.98
N TYR A 145 -4.01 8.54 -2.20
CA TYR A 145 -5.28 7.88 -2.49
C TYR A 145 -5.42 6.55 -1.74
N PHE A 146 -4.35 5.75 -1.70
CA PHE A 146 -4.31 4.51 -0.93
C PHE A 146 -4.45 4.74 0.58
N GLU A 147 -3.73 5.73 1.15
CA GLU A 147 -3.88 6.12 2.57
C GLU A 147 -5.34 6.48 2.89
N LYS A 148 -6.00 7.23 1.99
CA LYS A 148 -7.41 7.59 2.16
C LYS A 148 -8.32 6.36 2.15
N ILE A 149 -8.14 5.43 1.20
CA ILE A 149 -8.91 4.17 1.17
C ILE A 149 -8.74 3.38 2.47
N LEU A 150 -7.54 3.33 3.03
CA LEU A 150 -7.29 2.67 4.31
C LEU A 150 -8.01 3.39 5.46
N GLU A 151 -8.01 4.71 5.47
CA GLU A 151 -8.71 5.49 6.50
C GLU A 151 -10.24 5.32 6.40
N ASP A 152 -10.78 5.33 5.18
CA ASP A 152 -12.22 5.14 4.92
C ASP A 152 -12.72 3.73 5.30
N LYS A 153 -11.82 2.74 5.37
CA LYS A 153 -12.14 1.37 5.83
C LYS A 153 -12.16 1.21 7.34
N LYS A 154 -11.79 2.22 8.10
CA LYS A 154 -11.87 2.18 9.56
C LYS A 154 -13.31 2.27 10.00
N ILE A 155 -13.68 1.41 10.95
CA ILE A 155 -14.91 1.54 11.71
C ILE A 155 -14.76 2.63 12.77
N GLU A 156 -15.84 3.28 13.15
CA GLU A 156 -15.88 4.25 14.23
C GLU A 156 -16.85 3.79 15.34
N ILE A 157 -16.30 3.52 16.52
CA ILE A 157 -17.07 3.28 17.72
C ILE A 157 -17.27 4.63 18.43
N LYS A 158 -18.47 5.20 18.31
CA LYS A 158 -18.80 6.50 18.93
C LYS A 158 -19.29 6.31 20.36
N GLY A 159 -18.85 7.18 21.26
CA GLY A 159 -19.41 7.31 22.59
C GLY A 159 -20.70 8.14 22.60
N GLU A 160 -21.41 8.13 23.73
CA GLU A 160 -22.59 8.99 23.96
C GLU A 160 -22.22 10.46 24.25
N GLY A 161 -20.93 10.76 24.41
CA GLY A 161 -20.39 12.12 24.56
C GLY A 161 -19.86 12.70 23.25
N ASN A 162 -19.77 14.03 23.15
CA ASN A 162 -19.37 14.71 21.91
C ASN A 162 -17.91 14.49 21.49
N TYR A 163 -17.06 13.92 22.34
CA TYR A 163 -15.61 13.81 22.12
C TYR A 163 -15.05 12.38 22.24
N GLU A 164 -15.88 11.39 22.57
CA GLU A 164 -15.43 10.01 22.73
C GLU A 164 -15.70 9.22 21.45
N SER A 165 -14.67 9.01 20.65
CA SER A 165 -14.75 8.08 19.53
C SER A 165 -13.43 7.32 19.35
N LEU A 166 -13.53 6.06 18.90
CA LEU A 166 -12.40 5.22 18.57
C LEU A 166 -12.52 4.80 17.13
N LYS A 167 -11.53 5.18 16.30
CA LYS A 167 -11.41 4.75 14.91
C LYS A 167 -10.34 3.68 14.79
N LEU A 168 -10.70 2.52 14.27
CA LEU A 168 -9.79 1.39 14.05
C LEU A 168 -10.27 0.51 12.89
N HIS A 169 -9.39 -0.31 12.33
CA HIS A 169 -9.84 -1.33 11.40
C HIS A 169 -10.59 -2.42 12.14
N LEU A 170 -11.62 -2.98 11.52
CA LEU A 170 -12.41 -4.05 12.15
C LEU A 170 -11.51 -5.25 12.56
N ASN A 171 -10.50 -5.56 11.75
CA ASN A 171 -9.55 -6.64 12.05
C ASN A 171 -8.61 -6.33 13.22
N ASP A 172 -8.50 -5.08 13.66
CA ASP A 172 -7.73 -4.72 14.85
C ASP A 172 -8.55 -4.85 16.12
N LEU A 173 -9.89 -4.90 16.02
CA LEU A 173 -10.79 -5.09 17.14
C LEU A 173 -10.80 -6.57 17.57
N ILE A 174 -10.46 -6.84 18.83
CA ILE A 174 -10.44 -8.21 19.36
C ILE A 174 -11.75 -8.53 20.06
N ALA A 175 -12.12 -7.72 21.04
CA ALA A 175 -13.31 -7.94 21.87
C ALA A 175 -13.82 -6.63 22.44
N VAL A 176 -15.08 -6.62 22.83
CA VAL A 176 -15.72 -5.53 23.58
C VAL A 176 -16.37 -6.11 24.83
N GLN A 177 -16.06 -5.53 25.97
CA GLN A 177 -16.60 -5.91 27.28
C GLN A 177 -17.49 -4.79 27.82
N SER A 178 -18.61 -5.14 28.41
CA SER A 178 -19.44 -4.20 29.18
C SER A 178 -18.79 -3.89 30.53
N SER A 179 -18.72 -2.61 30.89
CA SER A 179 -18.21 -2.12 32.15
C SER A 179 -19.11 -0.98 32.65
N ASP A 180 -20.12 -1.33 33.43
CA ASP A 180 -21.17 -0.42 33.91
C ASP A 180 -21.85 0.37 32.76
N ASN A 181 -21.70 1.71 32.76
CA ASN A 181 -22.21 2.60 31.71
C ASN A 181 -21.25 2.75 30.53
N TYR A 182 -20.14 2.00 30.51
CA TYR A 182 -19.11 2.04 29.48
C TYR A 182 -18.94 0.67 28.84
N ILE A 183 -18.26 0.68 27.71
CA ILE A 183 -17.67 -0.51 27.09
C ILE A 183 -16.15 -0.38 27.09
N GLU A 184 -15.45 -1.46 27.43
CA GLU A 184 -14.01 -1.57 27.28
C GLU A 184 -13.73 -2.27 25.95
N VAL A 185 -13.06 -1.57 25.04
CA VAL A 185 -12.72 -2.06 23.70
C VAL A 185 -11.28 -2.54 23.72
N PHE A 186 -11.05 -3.83 23.43
CA PHE A 186 -9.74 -4.46 23.30
C PHE A 186 -9.35 -4.48 21.84
N TYR A 187 -8.22 -3.85 21.49
CA TYR A 187 -7.79 -3.74 20.11
C TYR A 187 -6.27 -3.72 19.97
N ILE A 188 -5.80 -4.03 18.76
CA ILE A 188 -4.39 -3.99 18.39
C ILE A 188 -4.06 -2.64 17.79
N SER A 189 -2.94 -2.06 18.20
CA SER A 189 -2.35 -0.86 17.59
C SER A 189 -0.90 -1.13 17.24
N GLY A 190 -0.64 -1.42 15.96
CA GLY A 190 0.62 -2.02 15.54
C GLY A 190 0.72 -3.48 16.04
N SER A 191 1.69 -3.76 16.93
CA SER A 191 1.84 -5.08 17.56
C SER A 191 1.40 -5.10 19.03
N ILE A 192 0.84 -4.01 19.54
CA ILE A 192 0.57 -3.81 20.97
C ILE A 192 -0.93 -3.90 21.23
N LEU A 193 -1.32 -4.72 22.20
CA LEU A 193 -2.68 -4.72 22.74
C LEU A 193 -2.96 -3.41 23.47
N LYS A 194 -4.05 -2.75 23.11
CA LYS A 194 -4.56 -1.54 23.77
C LYS A 194 -6.00 -1.75 24.23
N LYS A 195 -6.38 -0.95 25.19
CA LYS A 195 -7.74 -0.87 25.72
C LYS A 195 -8.23 0.56 25.67
N SER A 196 -9.49 0.76 25.34
CA SER A 196 -10.15 2.06 25.37
C SER A 196 -11.51 1.93 26.04
N LEU A 197 -11.80 2.84 26.97
CA LEU A 197 -13.08 2.92 27.64
C LEU A 197 -13.95 3.96 26.93
N ILE A 198 -15.15 3.56 26.51
CA ILE A 198 -16.07 4.42 25.74
C ILE A 198 -17.45 4.33 26.38
N ARG A 199 -18.07 5.46 26.61
CA ARG A 199 -19.45 5.51 27.13
C ARG A 199 -20.43 5.08 26.04
N ASN A 200 -20.81 3.81 26.04
CA ASN A 200 -21.74 3.22 25.07
C ASN A 200 -22.33 1.92 25.65
N LYS A 201 -23.36 1.39 24.99
CA LYS A 201 -24.01 0.11 25.34
C LYS A 201 -23.55 -1.00 24.41
N LEU A 202 -23.33 -2.19 24.98
CA LEU A 202 -22.90 -3.36 24.23
C LEU A 202 -23.91 -3.74 23.13
N SER A 203 -25.21 -3.58 23.41
CA SER A 203 -26.29 -3.81 22.43
C SER A 203 -26.18 -2.93 21.18
N LYS A 204 -25.70 -1.68 21.34
CA LYS A 204 -25.49 -0.77 20.21
C LYS A 204 -24.33 -1.22 19.33
N ILE A 205 -23.27 -1.76 19.93
CA ILE A 205 -22.15 -2.37 19.18
C ILE A 205 -22.64 -3.57 18.38
N GLU A 206 -23.41 -4.46 19.00
CA GLU A 206 -23.96 -5.65 18.36
C GLU A 206 -24.84 -5.31 17.15
N THR A 207 -25.68 -4.28 17.26
CA THR A 207 -26.56 -3.86 16.14
C THR A 207 -25.82 -3.08 15.05
N THR A 208 -24.70 -2.42 15.39
CA THR A 208 -23.95 -1.61 14.43
C THR A 208 -22.96 -2.44 13.61
N PHE A 209 -22.38 -3.48 14.19
CA PHE A 209 -21.33 -4.29 13.57
C PHE A 209 -21.77 -5.77 13.51
N SER A 210 -22.38 -6.14 12.40
CA SER A 210 -22.91 -7.50 12.17
C SER A 210 -21.86 -8.59 12.13
N GLU A 211 -20.60 -8.22 11.88
CA GLU A 211 -19.46 -9.14 11.81
C GLU A 211 -18.99 -9.58 13.21
N LEU A 212 -19.37 -8.84 14.25
CA LEU A 212 -19.03 -9.16 15.62
C LEU A 212 -20.03 -10.16 16.20
N GLN A 213 -19.56 -11.04 17.07
CA GLN A 213 -20.39 -12.09 17.67
C GLN A 213 -20.51 -11.94 19.17
N ARG A 214 -21.75 -11.99 19.67
CA ARG A 214 -22.00 -11.98 21.11
C ARG A 214 -21.77 -13.34 21.71
N THR A 215 -20.94 -13.42 22.75
CA THR A 215 -20.60 -14.67 23.46
C THR A 215 -21.20 -14.71 24.85
N HIS A 216 -21.44 -13.55 25.45
CA HIS A 216 -21.95 -13.40 26.81
C HIS A 216 -22.76 -12.12 26.95
N ARG A 217 -23.60 -12.00 27.97
CA ARG A 217 -24.32 -10.74 28.26
C ARG A 217 -23.38 -9.52 28.35
N SER A 218 -22.12 -9.74 28.70
CA SER A 218 -21.10 -8.70 28.90
C SER A 218 -19.98 -8.74 27.87
N TYR A 219 -20.03 -9.60 26.85
CA TYR A 219 -18.94 -9.72 25.86
C TYR A 219 -19.45 -9.90 24.43
N ILE A 220 -18.77 -9.19 23.55
CA ILE A 220 -18.82 -9.35 22.09
C ILE A 220 -17.39 -9.57 21.60
N ILE A 221 -17.19 -10.45 20.64
CA ILE A 221 -15.87 -10.75 20.06
C ILE A 221 -15.85 -10.48 18.56
N ASN A 222 -14.66 -10.28 18.03
CA ASN A 222 -14.42 -10.43 16.60
C ASN A 222 -13.95 -11.89 16.33
N PRO A 223 -14.70 -12.68 15.57
CA PRO A 223 -14.34 -14.06 15.21
C PRO A 223 -12.96 -14.20 14.57
N TYR A 224 -12.49 -13.17 13.89
CA TYR A 224 -11.16 -13.13 13.26
C TYR A 224 -10.01 -13.41 14.25
N HIS A 225 -10.18 -13.07 15.53
CA HIS A 225 -9.18 -13.25 16.58
C HIS A 225 -9.31 -14.57 17.34
N PHE A 226 -10.23 -15.44 16.97
CA PHE A 226 -10.40 -16.73 17.62
C PHE A 226 -9.17 -17.62 17.45
N GLN A 227 -8.68 -18.22 18.54
CA GLN A 227 -7.56 -19.15 18.55
C GLN A 227 -7.96 -20.57 18.97
N SER A 228 -8.66 -20.68 20.10
CA SER A 228 -9.04 -22.00 20.61
C SER A 228 -10.20 -21.95 21.62
N TRP A 229 -10.80 -23.10 21.84
CA TRP A 229 -11.80 -23.34 22.89
C TRP A 229 -11.08 -23.73 24.19
N LYS A 230 -11.60 -23.21 25.31
CA LYS A 230 -11.17 -23.61 26.64
C LYS A 230 -12.40 -24.00 27.45
N THR A 231 -12.34 -25.15 28.12
CA THR A 231 -13.37 -25.57 29.09
C THR A 231 -12.72 -25.75 30.46
N GLU A 232 -13.22 -25.04 31.44
CA GLU A 232 -12.72 -25.10 32.80
C GLU A 232 -13.90 -25.14 33.77
N LYS A 233 -13.92 -26.17 34.63
CA LYS A 233 -14.96 -26.39 35.65
C LYS A 233 -16.40 -26.34 35.08
N GLY A 234 -16.60 -26.93 33.90
CA GLY A 234 -17.90 -26.93 33.21
C GLY A 234 -18.33 -25.58 32.57
N LYS A 235 -17.46 -24.58 32.58
CA LYS A 235 -17.67 -23.31 31.90
C LYS A 235 -16.88 -23.27 30.61
N HIS A 236 -17.46 -22.67 29.57
CA HIS A 236 -16.81 -22.52 28.26
C HIS A 236 -16.25 -21.13 28.09
N PHE A 237 -15.05 -21.06 27.55
CA PHE A 237 -14.35 -19.83 27.21
C PHE A 237 -13.78 -19.92 25.79
N LEU A 238 -13.59 -18.76 25.18
CA LEU A 238 -12.80 -18.61 23.96
C LEU A 238 -11.48 -17.96 24.33
N LEU A 239 -10.40 -18.52 23.78
CA LEU A 239 -9.10 -17.88 23.78
C LEU A 239 -8.97 -17.11 22.46
N LEU A 240 -8.71 -15.81 22.56
CA LEU A 240 -8.51 -14.89 21.46
C LEU A 240 -7.04 -14.46 21.38
N SER A 241 -6.67 -13.78 20.30
CA SER A 241 -5.35 -13.16 20.14
C SER A 241 -4.94 -12.38 21.39
N HIS A 242 -3.64 -12.33 21.66
CA HIS A 242 -3.05 -11.70 22.86
C HIS A 242 -3.52 -12.32 24.20
N ASN A 243 -3.89 -13.62 24.19
CA ASN A 243 -4.31 -14.38 25.37
C ASN A 243 -5.54 -13.78 26.09
N ILE A 244 -6.43 -13.14 25.34
CA ILE A 244 -7.69 -12.63 25.89
C ILE A 244 -8.65 -13.80 26.03
N GLU A 245 -9.11 -14.07 27.28
CA GLU A 245 -10.13 -15.09 27.57
C GLU A 245 -11.51 -14.44 27.69
N VAL A 246 -12.47 -14.96 26.92
CA VAL A 246 -13.84 -14.45 26.89
C VAL A 246 -14.81 -15.57 27.25
N PRO A 247 -15.72 -15.40 28.23
CA PRO A 247 -16.68 -16.40 28.62
C PRO A 247 -17.79 -16.58 27.56
N ILE A 248 -18.32 -17.81 27.47
CA ILE A 248 -19.49 -18.11 26.66
C ILE A 248 -20.64 -18.48 27.58
N SER A 249 -21.78 -17.83 27.45
CA SER A 249 -22.99 -18.26 28.15
C SER A 249 -23.70 -19.37 27.39
N LYS A 250 -24.50 -20.19 28.09
CA LYS A 250 -25.27 -21.28 27.49
C LYS A 250 -26.16 -20.81 26.33
N THR A 251 -26.71 -19.61 26.43
CA THR A 251 -27.60 -19.01 25.42
C THR A 251 -26.90 -18.80 24.06
N TYR A 252 -25.61 -18.49 24.05
CA TYR A 252 -24.85 -18.17 22.83
C TYR A 252 -23.99 -19.35 22.33
N LEU A 253 -23.92 -20.46 23.10
CA LEU A 253 -22.98 -21.55 22.84
C LEU A 253 -23.18 -22.18 21.45
N ASP A 254 -24.39 -22.47 21.06
CA ASP A 254 -24.69 -23.14 19.77
C ASP A 254 -24.45 -22.20 18.60
N THR A 255 -24.81 -20.93 18.71
CA THR A 255 -24.53 -19.91 17.71
C THR A 255 -23.03 -19.73 17.51
N ILE A 256 -22.26 -19.64 18.59
CA ILE A 256 -20.81 -19.47 18.52
C ILE A 256 -20.13 -20.72 17.93
N LYS A 257 -20.57 -21.93 18.29
CA LYS A 257 -20.05 -23.15 17.67
C LYS A 257 -20.29 -23.19 16.16
N SER A 258 -21.49 -22.84 15.72
CA SER A 258 -21.79 -22.81 14.27
C SER A 258 -20.95 -21.76 13.53
N THR A 259 -20.78 -20.57 14.10
CA THR A 259 -20.02 -19.47 13.49
C THR A 259 -18.52 -19.80 13.41
N LEU A 260 -17.92 -20.31 14.50
CA LEU A 260 -16.48 -20.54 14.53
C LEU A 260 -16.04 -21.84 13.86
N ASN A 261 -16.90 -22.85 13.74
CA ASN A 261 -16.60 -24.08 12.99
C ASN A 261 -16.50 -23.85 11.48
N PHE A 262 -17.16 -22.82 10.94
CA PHE A 262 -16.98 -22.41 9.54
C PHE A 262 -15.66 -21.67 9.27
N THR A 263 -15.05 -21.06 10.29
CA THR A 263 -13.79 -20.31 10.17
C THR A 263 -12.53 -21.19 10.24
N THR A 264 -12.63 -22.43 10.69
CA THR A 264 -11.49 -23.37 10.75
C THR A 264 -11.32 -24.25 9.51
N ALA A 265 -12.19 -24.11 8.50
CA ALA A 265 -12.20 -24.91 7.28
C ALA A 265 -11.76 -24.13 6.01
N GLY A 266 -11.11 -22.96 6.17
CA GLY A 266 -10.63 -22.12 5.08
C GLY A 266 -9.12 -21.99 5.04
#